data_2876ab72bcc7f0e9a54ecf741e0eab31
#
_entry.id   2876ab72bcc7f0e9a54ecf741e0eab31
#
_cell.length_a   1.000
_cell.length_b   1.000
_cell.length_c   1.000
_cell.angle_alpha   90.00
_cell.angle_beta   90.00
_cell.angle_gamma   90.00
#
_symmetry.space_group_name_H-M   'P 1'
#
loop_
_entity.id
_entity.type
_entity.pdbx_description
1 polymer ?
#
loop_
_entity_poly.entity_id
_entity_poly.type
_entity_poly.pdbx_seq_one_letter_code
_entity_poly.pdbx_strand_id
1 'polypeptide(L)'
;MNPDTSGKIVVPIPNHDNVNHLIDTVLLTGPRSVAITGLAKNSGKTVALNAIIRRAQDLGMQVGVASSGRDGEELDAVTHLPKPRIHVKKGTLVATTEDLAMRASASLEPLSETVFVTVLGRLIIYRAASPGTVEVAGGNKAGVVKDVTNVMRHFGAEFIVIDGAAGRRFSAAPYLADTTVLSIGAVVAETPEKVGLQTARTVEILTTPKWEDGLRESLRPGSLTNEDVVIVSPDASGREIEKLKVRSVLLSTPEIINQLRGSGSTIILGGALPGNFLRDLVTSRKARDSTVVVKDATRILAAYQDLSHFKSRGGKIRVFDEIHLEMVTTCPVAPCGRRFDPATLLDRVAEAVNPYPVVDVIAGKIRNLPIRVEITEGELKRAVLNHEA
;
A
#
# COMPACT_ATOMS: atom_id res chain seq x y z
N MET A 1 13.37 28.86 13.01
CA MET A 1 13.21 27.86 11.94
C MET A 1 13.00 28.65 10.65
N ASN A 2 13.93 28.62 9.70
CA ASN A 2 13.78 29.28 8.43
C ASN A 2 13.11 28.31 7.44
N PRO A 3 12.00 28.67 6.77
CA PRO A 3 11.45 27.86 5.68
C PRO A 3 12.45 27.90 4.52
N ASP A 4 12.65 26.77 3.91
CA ASP A 4 13.34 26.67 2.65
C ASP A 4 12.45 27.27 1.53
N THR A 5 13.02 27.52 0.35
CA THR A 5 12.33 28.09 -0.81
C THR A 5 11.14 27.26 -1.31
N SER A 6 10.93 26.04 -0.78
CA SER A 6 9.79 25.15 -1.08
C SER A 6 8.59 25.34 -0.14
N GLY A 7 8.68 26.21 0.89
CA GLY A 7 7.62 26.41 1.89
C GLY A 7 7.45 25.20 2.85
N LYS A 8 8.43 24.32 2.91
CA LYS A 8 8.45 23.16 3.81
C LYS A 8 9.28 23.47 5.05
N ILE A 9 8.79 23.04 6.20
CA ILE A 9 9.46 23.16 7.50
C ILE A 9 10.05 21.80 7.84
N VAL A 10 11.34 21.79 8.15
CA VAL A 10 12.04 20.58 8.59
C VAL A 10 11.93 20.46 10.11
N VAL A 11 11.20 19.45 10.58
CA VAL A 11 11.08 19.15 12.01
C VAL A 11 12.01 17.99 12.33
N PRO A 12 12.99 18.17 13.24
CA PRO A 12 13.78 17.05 13.71
C PRO A 12 12.88 16.12 14.52
N ILE A 13 12.90 14.82 14.23
CA ILE A 13 12.27 13.83 15.09
C ILE A 13 13.18 13.68 16.32
N PRO A 14 12.70 13.94 17.55
CA PRO A 14 13.49 13.72 18.74
C PRO A 14 13.95 12.25 18.78
N ASN A 15 15.20 12.03 19.19
CA ASN A 15 15.86 10.73 19.22
C ASN A 15 15.26 9.81 20.30
N HIS A 16 13.96 9.53 20.22
CA HIS A 16 13.25 8.59 21.09
C HIS A 16 12.85 7.37 20.26
N ASP A 17 13.35 6.21 20.63
CA ASP A 17 12.96 4.89 20.09
C ASP A 17 11.48 4.55 20.41
N ASN A 18 10.58 5.53 20.23
CA ASN A 18 9.17 5.38 20.57
C ASN A 18 8.32 5.24 19.32
N VAL A 19 7.79 4.03 19.12
CA VAL A 19 6.87 3.70 18.01
C VAL A 19 5.67 4.64 17.93
N ASN A 20 5.15 5.08 19.08
CA ASN A 20 4.03 6.03 19.11
C ASN A 20 4.43 7.35 18.44
N HIS A 21 5.64 7.84 18.68
CA HIS A 21 6.10 9.08 18.10
C HIS A 21 6.23 9.01 16.57
N LEU A 22 6.70 7.88 16.01
CA LEU A 22 6.70 7.67 14.57
C LEU A 22 5.29 7.64 14.02
N ILE A 23 4.36 6.92 14.65
CA ILE A 23 2.96 6.87 14.23
C ILE A 23 2.33 8.27 14.30
N ASP A 24 2.60 9.04 15.38
CA ASP A 24 2.12 10.43 15.49
C ASP A 24 2.63 11.31 14.36
N THR A 25 3.92 11.20 14.06
CA THR A 25 4.51 11.93 12.95
C THR A 25 3.79 11.61 11.64
N VAL A 26 3.57 10.32 11.36
CA VAL A 26 2.81 9.87 10.18
C VAL A 26 1.39 10.44 10.18
N LEU A 27 0.67 10.37 11.30
CA LEU A 27 -0.72 10.85 11.41
C LEU A 27 -0.82 12.37 11.28
N LEU A 28 0.14 13.11 11.80
CA LEU A 28 0.14 14.57 11.82
C LEU A 28 0.70 15.22 10.53
N THR A 29 1.50 14.49 9.74
CA THR A 29 2.06 14.99 8.48
C THR A 29 1.11 14.96 7.30
N GLY A 30 -0.13 14.54 7.49
CA GLY A 30 -1.20 14.82 6.55
C GLY A 30 -1.87 13.70 5.80
N PRO A 31 -1.47 12.40 5.84
CA PRO A 31 -2.24 11.36 5.18
C PRO A 31 -3.63 11.25 5.84
N ARG A 32 -4.67 11.19 5.01
CA ARG A 32 -6.04 10.98 5.47
C ARG A 32 -6.44 9.51 5.44
N SER A 33 -5.57 8.67 4.90
CA SER A 33 -5.81 7.23 4.80
C SER A 33 -4.51 6.44 4.75
N VAL A 34 -4.52 5.27 5.40
CA VAL A 34 -3.42 4.31 5.39
C VAL A 34 -3.92 2.92 5.00
N ALA A 35 -3.22 2.27 4.09
CA ALA A 35 -3.44 0.86 3.80
C ALA A 35 -2.41 -0.01 4.54
N ILE A 36 -2.89 -1.03 5.26
CA ILE A 36 -2.03 -2.02 5.89
C ILE A 36 -1.98 -3.25 5.00
N THR A 37 -0.87 -3.47 4.34
CA THR A 37 -0.67 -4.64 3.48
C THR A 37 0.32 -5.62 4.11
N GLY A 38 0.34 -6.87 3.65
CA GLY A 38 1.25 -7.87 4.20
C GLY A 38 1.71 -8.87 3.15
N LEU A 39 2.95 -9.35 3.30
CA LEU A 39 3.55 -10.35 2.42
C LEU A 39 2.83 -11.71 2.49
N ALA A 40 2.26 -12.03 3.66
CA ALA A 40 1.58 -13.30 3.89
C ALA A 40 0.41 -13.13 4.86
N LYS A 41 -0.45 -14.14 4.96
CA LYS A 41 -1.39 -14.26 6.08
C LYS A 41 -0.59 -14.36 7.39
N ASN A 42 -1.15 -13.79 8.48
CA ASN A 42 -0.51 -13.80 9.80
C ASN A 42 0.86 -13.09 9.88
N SER A 43 1.11 -12.13 9.00
CA SER A 43 2.32 -11.30 9.03
C SER A 43 2.26 -10.12 10.02
N GLY A 44 1.25 -10.06 10.90
CA GLY A 44 1.12 -9.00 11.92
C GLY A 44 0.29 -7.80 11.50
N LYS A 45 -0.41 -7.83 10.33
CA LYS A 45 -1.24 -6.70 9.84
C LYS A 45 -2.18 -6.15 10.90
N THR A 46 -2.97 -7.00 11.54
CA THR A 46 -3.97 -6.56 12.53
C THR A 46 -3.33 -5.94 13.78
N VAL A 47 -2.11 -6.35 14.14
CA VAL A 47 -1.35 -5.73 15.24
C VAL A 47 -0.98 -4.30 14.85
N ALA A 48 -0.41 -4.10 13.66
CA ALA A 48 -0.07 -2.78 13.14
C ALA A 48 -1.31 -1.89 13.00
N LEU A 49 -2.39 -2.44 12.44
CA LEU A 49 -3.68 -1.77 12.27
C LEU A 49 -4.24 -1.28 13.61
N ASN A 50 -4.30 -2.13 14.62
CA ASN A 50 -4.80 -1.76 15.95
C ASN A 50 -3.93 -0.69 16.63
N ALA A 51 -2.62 -0.71 16.42
CA ALA A 51 -1.72 0.31 16.97
C ALA A 51 -1.99 1.68 16.34
N ILE A 52 -2.15 1.72 15.01
CA ILE A 52 -2.43 2.96 14.26
C ILE A 52 -3.83 3.50 14.62
N ILE A 53 -4.86 2.65 14.64
CA ILE A 53 -6.22 3.04 15.05
C ILE A 53 -6.21 3.63 16.45
N ARG A 54 -5.61 2.92 17.41
CA ARG A 54 -5.53 3.38 18.80
C ARG A 54 -4.87 4.75 18.87
N ARG A 55 -3.75 4.93 18.18
CA ARG A 55 -3.00 6.18 18.25
C ARG A 55 -3.75 7.34 17.59
N ALA A 56 -4.38 7.14 16.43
CA ALA A 56 -5.24 8.14 15.80
C ALA A 56 -6.40 8.56 16.72
N GLN A 57 -7.02 7.60 17.41
CA GLN A 57 -8.08 7.85 18.38
C GLN A 57 -7.58 8.56 19.65
N ASP A 58 -6.35 8.29 20.10
CA ASP A 58 -5.74 8.98 21.24
C ASP A 58 -5.41 10.44 20.91
N LEU A 59 -5.16 10.75 19.63
CA LEU A 59 -5.02 12.10 19.10
C LEU A 59 -6.38 12.81 18.81
N GLY A 60 -7.50 12.19 19.20
CA GLY A 60 -8.84 12.75 19.00
C GLY A 60 -9.40 12.65 17.59
N MET A 61 -8.72 11.97 16.66
CA MET A 61 -9.19 11.88 15.27
C MET A 61 -10.43 10.99 15.14
N GLN A 62 -11.36 11.40 14.28
CA GLN A 62 -12.49 10.56 13.88
C GLN A 62 -12.02 9.49 12.89
N VAL A 63 -11.91 8.24 13.36
CA VAL A 63 -11.36 7.14 12.59
C VAL A 63 -12.43 6.36 11.83
N GLY A 64 -12.15 6.04 10.57
CA GLY A 64 -12.89 5.06 9.76
C GLY A 64 -12.05 3.77 9.55
N VAL A 65 -12.71 2.61 9.58
CA VAL A 65 -12.06 1.31 9.32
C VAL A 65 -12.79 0.59 8.19
N ALA A 66 -12.06 0.28 7.13
CA ALA A 66 -12.54 -0.43 5.95
C ALA A 66 -11.63 -1.62 5.62
N SER A 67 -12.09 -2.52 4.76
CA SER A 67 -11.27 -3.64 4.27
C SER A 67 -11.28 -3.69 2.74
N SER A 68 -10.18 -4.15 2.18
CA SER A 68 -10.04 -4.44 0.74
C SER A 68 -10.13 -5.95 0.43
N GLY A 69 -10.60 -6.77 1.36
CA GLY A 69 -10.59 -8.21 1.26
C GLY A 69 -11.94 -8.89 1.50
N ARG A 70 -12.01 -10.17 1.16
CA ARG A 70 -13.15 -11.06 1.43
C ARG A 70 -13.12 -11.63 2.85
N ASP A 71 -12.65 -10.86 3.83
CA ASP A 71 -12.43 -11.42 5.16
C ASP A 71 -13.72 -11.49 5.94
N GLY A 72 -14.33 -12.65 5.95
CA GLY A 72 -15.52 -13.04 6.72
C GLY A 72 -15.47 -14.49 7.19
N GLU A 73 -14.31 -15.14 7.07
CA GLU A 73 -14.13 -16.47 7.65
C GLU A 73 -13.80 -16.32 9.14
N GLU A 74 -14.58 -16.92 10.02
CA GLU A 74 -14.37 -16.90 11.49
C GLU A 74 -13.03 -17.48 11.91
N LEU A 75 -12.58 -18.48 11.17
CA LEU A 75 -11.28 -19.12 11.31
C LEU A 75 -10.45 -18.83 10.08
N ASP A 76 -9.15 -18.64 10.27
CA ASP A 76 -8.22 -18.64 9.14
C ASP A 76 -8.34 -20.00 8.45
N ALA A 77 -8.76 -20.02 7.18
CA ALA A 77 -8.98 -21.24 6.40
C ALA A 77 -7.75 -22.15 6.30
N VAL A 78 -6.56 -21.62 6.62
CA VAL A 78 -5.28 -22.35 6.59
C VAL A 78 -4.84 -22.81 7.98
N THR A 79 -5.05 -22.00 9.02
CA THR A 79 -4.51 -22.25 10.36
C THR A 79 -5.57 -22.62 11.38
N HIS A 80 -6.86 -22.46 11.06
CA HIS A 80 -8.00 -22.62 11.99
C HIS A 80 -7.87 -21.82 13.30
N LEU A 81 -7.00 -20.82 13.34
CA LEU A 81 -6.85 -19.91 14.47
C LEU A 81 -7.88 -18.79 14.39
N PRO A 82 -8.41 -18.31 15.54
CA PRO A 82 -9.31 -17.17 15.55
C PRO A 82 -8.57 -15.95 14.99
N LYS A 83 -9.24 -15.21 14.10
CA LYS A 83 -8.69 -13.96 13.55
C LYS A 83 -8.50 -12.94 14.64
N PRO A 84 -7.38 -12.20 14.66
CA PRO A 84 -7.23 -11.05 15.54
C PRO A 84 -8.33 -10.03 15.23
N ARG A 85 -9.06 -9.63 16.26
CA ARG A 85 -10.15 -8.66 16.13
C ARG A 85 -9.62 -7.23 16.10
N ILE A 86 -10.34 -6.36 15.42
CA ILE A 86 -10.04 -4.93 15.36
C ILE A 86 -10.69 -4.25 16.56
N HIS A 87 -9.90 -3.50 17.33
CA HIS A 87 -10.37 -2.75 18.48
C HIS A 87 -10.82 -1.35 18.08
N VAL A 88 -12.02 -0.96 18.49
CA VAL A 88 -12.60 0.34 18.19
C VAL A 88 -13.06 1.05 19.46
N LYS A 89 -12.98 2.38 19.49
CA LYS A 89 -13.58 3.24 20.51
C LYS A 89 -14.96 3.74 20.03
N LYS A 90 -15.74 4.31 20.95
CA LYS A 90 -16.99 5.01 20.60
C LYS A 90 -16.71 6.08 19.54
N GLY A 91 -17.59 6.16 18.56
CA GLY A 91 -17.49 7.10 17.43
C GLY A 91 -16.85 6.53 16.17
N THR A 92 -16.02 5.49 16.27
CA THR A 92 -15.33 4.89 15.09
C THR A 92 -16.33 4.47 14.02
N LEU A 93 -16.05 4.83 12.76
CA LEU A 93 -16.83 4.36 11.62
C LEU A 93 -16.29 3.01 11.13
N VAL A 94 -17.20 2.07 10.87
CA VAL A 94 -16.84 0.70 10.49
C VAL A 94 -17.63 0.30 9.25
N ALA A 95 -16.94 -0.17 8.20
CA ALA A 95 -17.58 -0.81 7.06
C ALA A 95 -17.63 -2.32 7.30
N THR A 96 -18.83 -2.89 7.43
CA THR A 96 -19.01 -4.33 7.62
C THR A 96 -20.40 -4.78 7.14
N THR A 97 -20.71 -6.05 7.26
CA THR A 97 -22.04 -6.60 6.96
C THR A 97 -22.86 -6.71 8.24
N GLU A 98 -24.16 -6.88 8.10
CA GLU A 98 -25.07 -7.03 9.24
C GLU A 98 -24.69 -8.21 10.14
N ASP A 99 -24.39 -9.37 9.53
CA ASP A 99 -23.99 -10.59 10.27
C ASP A 99 -22.73 -10.35 11.10
N LEU A 100 -21.73 -9.67 10.56
CA LEU A 100 -20.51 -9.36 11.28
C LEU A 100 -20.73 -8.27 12.35
N ALA A 101 -21.61 -7.33 12.09
CA ALA A 101 -22.01 -6.32 13.07
C ALA A 101 -22.68 -6.95 14.28
N MET A 102 -23.55 -7.94 14.09
CA MET A 102 -24.20 -8.67 15.18
C MET A 102 -23.23 -9.49 16.05
N ARG A 103 -22.10 -9.90 15.49
CA ARG A 103 -21.04 -10.67 16.21
C ARG A 103 -20.01 -9.76 16.90
N ALA A 104 -20.07 -8.45 16.64
CA ALA A 104 -19.19 -7.49 17.28
C ALA A 104 -19.43 -7.43 18.78
N SER A 105 -18.35 -7.20 19.57
CA SER A 105 -18.52 -6.87 20.98
C SER A 105 -18.78 -5.36 21.18
N ALA A 106 -18.45 -4.53 20.19
CA ALA A 106 -18.85 -3.13 20.14
C ALA A 106 -20.34 -3.04 19.72
N SER A 107 -21.11 -2.17 20.35
CA SER A 107 -22.44 -1.81 19.85
C SER A 107 -22.29 -0.97 18.59
N LEU A 108 -22.93 -1.37 17.49
CA LEU A 108 -22.83 -0.73 16.19
C LEU A 108 -24.20 -0.17 15.76
N GLU A 109 -24.25 1.14 15.48
CA GLU A 109 -25.42 1.83 14.96
C GLU A 109 -25.29 1.99 13.43
N PRO A 110 -26.25 1.52 12.61
CA PRO A 110 -26.19 1.68 11.16
C PRO A 110 -26.36 3.15 10.79
N LEU A 111 -25.48 3.65 9.91
CA LEU A 111 -25.58 5.02 9.39
C LEU A 111 -26.04 5.05 7.93
N SER A 112 -25.54 4.15 7.11
CA SER A 112 -25.83 4.13 5.69
C SER A 112 -25.63 2.74 5.09
N GLU A 113 -26.64 2.25 4.40
CA GLU A 113 -26.48 1.10 3.51
C GLU A 113 -25.77 1.53 2.23
N THR A 114 -24.89 0.69 1.73
CA THR A 114 -24.25 0.89 0.44
C THR A 114 -24.94 0.04 -0.63
N VAL A 115 -24.68 0.35 -1.91
CA VAL A 115 -25.13 -0.48 -3.03
C VAL A 115 -24.27 -1.74 -3.21
N PHE A 116 -23.19 -1.87 -2.45
CA PHE A 116 -22.19 -2.93 -2.62
C PHE A 116 -22.56 -4.17 -1.83
N VAL A 117 -22.59 -5.30 -2.53
CA VAL A 117 -22.86 -6.62 -1.94
C VAL A 117 -21.58 -7.46 -2.04
N THR A 118 -21.18 -8.06 -0.93
CA THR A 118 -20.08 -9.02 -0.83
C THR A 118 -20.64 -10.45 -0.71
N VAL A 119 -19.76 -11.43 -0.66
CA VAL A 119 -20.18 -12.82 -0.38
C VAL A 119 -20.77 -13.00 1.02
N LEU A 120 -20.53 -12.05 1.93
CA LEU A 120 -21.01 -12.03 3.32
C LEU A 120 -22.26 -11.16 3.50
N GLY A 121 -22.79 -10.59 2.43
CA GLY A 121 -23.94 -9.68 2.46
C GLY A 121 -23.59 -8.25 2.04
N ARG A 122 -24.59 -7.37 2.20
CA ARG A 122 -24.46 -5.95 1.86
C ARG A 122 -23.51 -5.25 2.82
N LEU A 123 -22.64 -4.38 2.28
CA LEU A 123 -21.81 -3.50 3.09
C LEU A 123 -22.64 -2.33 3.64
N ILE A 124 -22.55 -2.13 4.93
CA ILE A 124 -23.21 -1.06 5.68
C ILE A 124 -22.12 -0.30 6.45
N ILE A 125 -22.27 1.02 6.49
CA ILE A 125 -21.42 1.87 7.34
C ILE A 125 -22.10 2.00 8.69
N TYR A 126 -21.37 1.62 9.73
CA TYR A 126 -21.80 1.70 11.13
C TYR A 126 -20.98 2.73 11.88
N ARG A 127 -21.55 3.27 12.96
CA ARG A 127 -20.83 3.99 14.00
C ARG A 127 -20.80 3.16 15.27
N ALA A 128 -19.63 3.00 15.86
CA ALA A 128 -19.50 2.34 17.15
C ALA A 128 -20.12 3.22 18.24
N ALA A 129 -21.17 2.76 18.89
CA ALA A 129 -21.82 3.42 20.03
C ALA A 129 -21.10 3.12 21.36
N SER A 130 -20.38 2.00 21.43
CA SER A 130 -19.54 1.61 22.57
C SER A 130 -18.16 1.14 22.11
N PRO A 131 -17.12 1.19 22.98
CA PRO A 131 -15.87 0.52 22.68
C PRO A 131 -16.05 -1.00 22.62
N GLY A 132 -15.20 -1.67 21.83
CA GLY A 132 -15.23 -3.12 21.69
C GLY A 132 -14.40 -3.61 20.52
N THR A 133 -14.72 -4.80 20.04
CA THR A 133 -14.06 -5.41 18.88
C THR A 133 -15.03 -5.57 17.73
N VAL A 134 -14.51 -5.41 16.51
CA VAL A 134 -15.28 -5.56 15.26
C VAL A 134 -14.53 -6.45 14.27
N GLU A 135 -15.28 -7.03 13.34
CA GLU A 135 -14.76 -7.60 12.12
C GLU A 135 -15.22 -6.75 10.94
N VAL A 136 -14.33 -6.53 9.98
CA VAL A 136 -14.62 -5.71 8.80
C VAL A 136 -14.79 -6.59 7.57
N ALA A 137 -15.76 -6.25 6.75
CA ALA A 137 -15.93 -6.79 5.43
C ALA A 137 -15.53 -5.75 4.38
N GLY A 138 -15.07 -6.20 3.22
CA GLY A 138 -14.66 -5.30 2.16
C GLY A 138 -14.93 -5.81 0.76
N GLY A 139 -14.91 -4.88 -0.19
CA GLY A 139 -15.06 -5.20 -1.59
C GLY A 139 -13.77 -5.76 -2.19
N ASN A 140 -13.93 -6.67 -3.15
CA ASN A 140 -12.82 -7.24 -3.91
C ASN A 140 -12.35 -6.35 -5.09
N LYS A 141 -12.99 -5.20 -5.29
CA LYS A 141 -12.67 -4.21 -6.32
C LYS A 141 -12.25 -2.91 -5.66
N ALA A 142 -11.22 -2.32 -6.16
CA ALA A 142 -10.69 -1.07 -5.65
C ALA A 142 -11.70 0.09 -5.67
N GLY A 143 -12.56 0.16 -6.69
CA GLY A 143 -13.65 1.14 -6.76
C GLY A 143 -14.59 1.07 -5.55
N VAL A 144 -14.96 -0.15 -5.12
CA VAL A 144 -15.82 -0.34 -3.94
C VAL A 144 -15.17 0.20 -2.67
N VAL A 145 -13.88 -0.07 -2.47
CA VAL A 145 -13.14 0.44 -1.29
C VAL A 145 -13.12 1.96 -1.31
N LYS A 146 -12.85 2.57 -2.47
CA LYS A 146 -12.85 4.02 -2.63
C LYS A 146 -14.21 4.64 -2.32
N ASP A 147 -15.29 4.06 -2.82
CA ASP A 147 -16.63 4.57 -2.57
C ASP A 147 -17.02 4.43 -1.10
N VAL A 148 -16.71 3.30 -0.46
CA VAL A 148 -16.89 3.09 0.97
C VAL A 148 -16.13 4.15 1.79
N THR A 149 -14.85 4.41 1.46
CA THR A 149 -14.07 5.43 2.16
C THR A 149 -14.61 6.85 1.95
N ASN A 150 -15.16 7.16 0.76
CA ASN A 150 -15.81 8.44 0.50
C ASN A 150 -17.09 8.60 1.35
N VAL A 151 -17.91 7.55 1.49
CA VAL A 151 -19.08 7.57 2.37
C VAL A 151 -18.66 7.80 3.83
N MET A 152 -17.60 7.13 4.30
CA MET A 152 -17.07 7.37 5.65
C MET A 152 -16.62 8.81 5.86
N ARG A 153 -15.94 9.42 4.86
CA ARG A 153 -15.56 10.85 4.92
C ARG A 153 -16.78 11.77 5.01
N HIS A 154 -17.86 11.44 4.30
CA HIS A 154 -19.12 12.18 4.38
C HIS A 154 -19.72 12.14 5.82
N PHE A 155 -19.55 11.02 6.54
CA PHE A 155 -19.96 10.89 7.94
C PHE A 155 -18.91 11.38 8.95
N GLY A 156 -17.88 12.09 8.49
CA GLY A 156 -16.90 12.79 9.33
C GLY A 156 -15.61 12.01 9.62
N ALA A 157 -15.31 10.90 8.92
CA ALA A 157 -14.01 10.26 9.08
C ALA A 157 -12.87 11.20 8.63
N GLU A 158 -11.98 11.54 9.54
CA GLU A 158 -10.79 12.35 9.30
C GLU A 158 -9.61 11.49 8.86
N PHE A 159 -9.53 10.28 9.41
CA PHE A 159 -8.50 9.30 9.09
C PHE A 159 -9.09 7.92 8.85
N ILE A 160 -8.70 7.26 7.75
CA ILE A 160 -9.25 5.96 7.38
C ILE A 160 -8.15 4.92 7.33
N VAL A 161 -8.34 3.81 8.05
CA VAL A 161 -7.46 2.65 8.01
C VAL A 161 -8.08 1.57 7.14
N ILE A 162 -7.35 1.11 6.13
CA ILE A 162 -7.79 0.09 5.19
C ILE A 162 -7.04 -1.20 5.48
N ASP A 163 -7.75 -2.22 5.96
CA ASP A 163 -7.19 -3.57 6.11
C ASP A 163 -6.99 -4.20 4.75
N GLY A 164 -5.73 -4.41 4.38
CA GLY A 164 -5.33 -5.02 3.12
C GLY A 164 -5.32 -6.55 3.20
N ALA A 165 -5.95 -7.22 2.24
CA ALA A 165 -5.88 -8.68 2.14
C ALA A 165 -4.45 -9.15 1.89
N ALA A 166 -4.04 -10.25 2.56
CA ALA A 166 -2.72 -10.84 2.40
C ALA A 166 -2.45 -11.24 0.94
N GLY A 167 -1.26 -10.90 0.45
CA GLY A 167 -0.83 -11.19 -0.92
C GLY A 167 -1.52 -10.37 -2.00
N ARG A 168 -2.41 -9.44 -1.65
CA ARG A 168 -3.07 -8.53 -2.57
C ARG A 168 -2.49 -7.14 -2.45
N ARG A 169 -1.62 -6.79 -3.40
CA ARG A 169 -0.97 -5.47 -3.43
C ARG A 169 -1.93 -4.32 -3.75
N PHE A 170 -3.11 -4.59 -4.33
CA PHE A 170 -3.99 -3.52 -4.82
C PHE A 170 -4.48 -2.57 -3.71
N SER A 171 -4.53 -3.02 -2.44
CA SER A 171 -4.86 -2.14 -1.30
C SER A 171 -3.86 -1.01 -1.11
N ALA A 172 -2.62 -1.21 -1.53
CA ALA A 172 -1.57 -0.19 -1.51
C ALA A 172 -1.65 0.80 -2.71
N ALA A 173 -2.65 0.66 -3.58
CA ALA A 173 -2.77 1.56 -4.73
C ALA A 173 -2.98 3.01 -4.29
N PRO A 174 -2.25 3.99 -4.86
CA PRO A 174 -2.26 5.39 -4.41
C PRO A 174 -3.63 6.08 -4.50
N TYR A 175 -4.53 5.55 -5.32
CA TYR A 175 -5.90 6.07 -5.41
C TYR A 175 -6.84 5.54 -4.32
N LEU A 176 -6.40 4.58 -3.50
CA LEU A 176 -7.16 4.01 -2.37
C LEU A 176 -6.69 4.56 -1.02
N ALA A 177 -5.39 4.69 -0.85
CA ALA A 177 -4.78 5.17 0.38
C ALA A 177 -3.65 6.15 0.07
N ASP A 178 -3.52 7.17 0.89
CA ASP A 178 -2.47 8.18 0.75
C ASP A 178 -1.11 7.60 1.10
N THR A 179 -1.07 6.65 2.05
CA THR A 179 0.17 5.98 2.47
C THR A 179 -0.05 4.50 2.74
N THR A 180 1.04 3.75 2.80
CA THR A 180 1.04 2.29 2.97
C THR A 180 1.97 1.87 4.08
N VAL A 181 1.53 0.93 4.91
CA VAL A 181 2.34 0.19 5.87
C VAL A 181 2.46 -1.26 5.41
N LEU A 182 3.68 -1.77 5.32
CA LEU A 182 3.96 -3.15 4.95
C LEU A 182 4.23 -3.99 6.19
N SER A 183 3.36 -4.97 6.48
CA SER A 183 3.55 -5.90 7.60
C SER A 183 4.21 -7.18 7.12
N ILE A 184 5.30 -7.56 7.79
CA ILE A 184 6.04 -8.80 7.53
C ILE A 184 6.24 -9.59 8.83
N GLY A 185 6.57 -10.86 8.73
CA GLY A 185 6.79 -11.66 9.94
C GLY A 185 7.47 -12.99 9.68
N ALA A 186 7.67 -13.74 10.76
CA ALA A 186 8.30 -15.06 10.75
C ALA A 186 7.60 -16.07 9.83
N VAL A 187 6.37 -15.80 9.43
CA VAL A 187 5.60 -16.62 8.48
C VAL A 187 6.15 -16.54 7.06
N VAL A 188 6.87 -15.47 6.71
CA VAL A 188 7.33 -15.19 5.34
C VAL A 188 8.44 -16.12 4.88
N ALA A 189 9.39 -16.44 5.78
CA ALA A 189 10.53 -17.31 5.47
C ALA A 189 11.07 -18.01 6.72
N GLU A 190 12.03 -18.91 6.51
CA GLU A 190 12.58 -19.79 7.55
C GLU A 190 13.62 -19.12 8.44
N THR A 191 14.28 -18.06 7.98
CA THR A 191 15.28 -17.30 8.73
C THR A 191 15.05 -15.79 8.62
N PRO A 192 15.50 -14.99 9.61
CA PRO A 192 15.39 -13.54 9.57
C PRO A 192 16.01 -12.90 8.32
N GLU A 193 17.15 -13.43 7.86
CA GLU A 193 17.84 -12.95 6.65
C GLU A 193 16.98 -13.16 5.40
N LYS A 194 16.36 -14.35 5.27
CA LYS A 194 15.44 -14.62 4.14
C LYS A 194 14.19 -13.76 4.22
N VAL A 195 13.68 -13.45 5.42
CA VAL A 195 12.57 -12.49 5.61
C VAL A 195 13.01 -11.11 5.13
N GLY A 196 14.18 -10.63 5.56
CA GLY A 196 14.75 -9.36 5.11
C GLY A 196 14.87 -9.27 3.58
N LEU A 197 15.44 -10.31 2.95
CA LEU A 197 15.60 -10.37 1.50
C LEU A 197 14.25 -10.31 0.75
N GLN A 198 13.24 -11.06 1.21
CA GLN A 198 11.91 -11.01 0.59
C GLN A 198 11.21 -9.67 0.80
N THR A 199 11.44 -9.05 1.96
CA THR A 199 10.94 -7.72 2.27
C THR A 199 11.57 -6.67 1.35
N ALA A 200 12.91 -6.69 1.18
CA ALA A 200 13.62 -5.79 0.27
C ALA A 200 13.11 -5.87 -1.17
N ARG A 201 12.92 -7.08 -1.69
CA ARG A 201 12.35 -7.32 -3.03
C ARG A 201 10.94 -6.73 -3.16
N THR A 202 10.14 -6.84 -2.11
CA THR A 202 8.77 -6.30 -2.12
C THR A 202 8.78 -4.78 -2.02
N VAL A 203 9.62 -4.22 -1.16
CA VAL A 203 9.80 -2.76 -1.02
C VAL A 203 10.26 -2.18 -2.36
N GLU A 204 11.28 -2.78 -3.01
CA GLU A 204 11.75 -2.33 -4.33
C GLU A 204 10.65 -2.30 -5.39
N ILE A 205 9.71 -3.27 -5.36
CA ILE A 205 8.56 -3.26 -6.26
C ILE A 205 7.57 -2.16 -5.87
N LEU A 206 7.18 -2.07 -4.60
CA LEU A 206 6.19 -1.11 -4.12
C LEU A 206 6.65 0.34 -4.35
N THR A 207 7.94 0.59 -4.20
CA THR A 207 8.55 1.91 -4.35
C THR A 207 9.15 2.12 -5.75
N THR A 208 8.60 1.45 -6.77
CA THR A 208 8.99 1.68 -8.17
C THR A 208 8.89 3.17 -8.50
N PRO A 209 9.97 3.80 -9.02
CA PRO A 209 10.01 5.24 -9.22
C PRO A 209 9.01 5.74 -10.26
N LYS A 210 8.57 6.96 -10.06
CA LYS A 210 7.68 7.69 -10.96
C LYS A 210 8.28 7.87 -12.35
N TRP A 211 7.44 7.85 -13.34
CA TRP A 211 7.80 8.21 -14.70
C TRP A 211 7.77 9.73 -14.83
N GLU A 212 8.95 10.30 -14.98
CA GLU A 212 9.17 11.73 -15.18
C GLU A 212 9.45 11.98 -16.67
N ASP A 213 8.43 12.37 -17.40
CA ASP A 213 8.49 12.67 -18.82
C ASP A 213 7.45 13.75 -19.17
N GLY A 214 7.77 14.64 -20.11
CA GLY A 214 6.86 15.69 -20.57
C GLY A 214 5.54 15.18 -21.15
N LEU A 215 5.48 13.94 -21.60
CA LEU A 215 4.26 13.29 -22.10
C LEU A 215 3.36 12.73 -20.98
N ARG A 216 3.82 12.73 -19.74
CA ARG A 216 3.11 12.11 -18.62
C ARG A 216 1.69 12.65 -18.43
N GLU A 217 1.49 13.95 -18.55
CA GLU A 217 0.18 14.57 -18.36
C GLU A 217 -0.78 14.24 -19.50
N SER A 218 -0.30 14.19 -20.76
CA SER A 218 -1.11 13.86 -21.94
C SER A 218 -1.48 12.38 -22.04
N LEU A 219 -0.68 11.50 -21.38
CA LEU A 219 -0.86 10.04 -21.40
C LEU A 219 -1.32 9.48 -20.05
N ARG A 220 -1.95 10.30 -19.20
CA ARG A 220 -2.43 9.88 -17.89
C ARG A 220 -3.34 8.65 -17.93
N PRO A 221 -3.24 7.74 -16.94
CA PRO A 221 -4.00 6.48 -16.91
C PRO A 221 -5.52 6.63 -16.92
N GLY A 222 -6.07 7.82 -16.62
CA GLY A 222 -7.52 8.07 -16.69
C GLY A 222 -8.10 7.97 -18.09
N SER A 223 -7.25 8.09 -19.13
CA SER A 223 -7.61 7.91 -20.55
C SER A 223 -7.27 6.52 -21.10
N LEU A 224 -6.60 5.66 -20.30
CA LEU A 224 -6.17 4.33 -20.73
C LEU A 224 -7.01 3.25 -20.03
N THR A 225 -7.58 2.35 -20.84
CA THR A 225 -8.22 1.12 -20.37
C THR A 225 -7.16 0.04 -20.11
N ASN A 226 -7.55 -1.08 -19.48
CA ASN A 226 -6.63 -2.21 -19.28
C ASN A 226 -6.15 -2.85 -20.60
N GLU A 227 -6.82 -2.55 -21.72
CA GLU A 227 -6.53 -3.07 -23.06
C GLU A 227 -5.60 -2.14 -23.85
N ASP A 228 -5.34 -0.94 -23.36
CA ASP A 228 -4.53 0.04 -24.09
C ASP A 228 -3.04 -0.17 -23.82
N VAL A 229 -2.25 -0.14 -24.88
CA VAL A 229 -0.79 -0.06 -24.86
C VAL A 229 -0.38 1.15 -25.69
N VAL A 230 0.47 2.01 -25.11
CA VAL A 230 1.03 3.16 -25.82
C VAL A 230 2.53 2.96 -25.94
N ILE A 231 3.03 3.07 -27.17
CA ILE A 231 4.45 2.99 -27.48
C ILE A 231 4.93 4.40 -27.85
N VAL A 232 5.96 4.86 -27.18
CA VAL A 232 6.67 6.11 -27.49
C VAL A 232 8.05 5.72 -27.96
N SER A 233 8.31 5.81 -29.26
CA SER A 233 9.59 5.48 -29.86
C SER A 233 10.38 6.73 -30.20
N PRO A 234 11.72 6.74 -30.04
CA PRO A 234 12.56 7.78 -30.58
C PRO A 234 12.49 7.74 -32.11
N ASP A 235 12.40 8.88 -32.76
CA ASP A 235 12.54 9.01 -34.19
C ASP A 235 13.43 10.20 -34.58
N ALA A 236 13.70 10.37 -35.87
CA ALA A 236 14.57 11.45 -36.39
C ALA A 236 13.97 12.86 -36.20
N SER A 237 12.66 12.98 -36.00
CA SER A 237 11.91 14.23 -35.81
C SER A 237 11.57 14.49 -34.33
N GLY A 238 11.89 13.55 -33.41
CA GLY A 238 11.61 13.64 -32.00
C GLY A 238 11.07 12.36 -31.40
N ARG A 239 9.74 12.24 -31.29
CA ARG A 239 9.08 11.06 -30.69
C ARG A 239 7.81 10.70 -31.46
N GLU A 240 7.69 9.46 -31.84
CA GLU A 240 6.47 8.91 -32.41
C GLU A 240 5.66 8.19 -31.34
N ILE A 241 4.36 8.44 -31.32
CA ILE A 241 3.42 7.84 -30.36
C ILE A 241 2.46 6.94 -31.12
N GLU A 242 2.47 5.67 -30.79
CA GLU A 242 1.56 4.67 -31.33
C GLU A 242 0.66 4.11 -30.22
N LYS A 243 -0.63 3.98 -30.50
CA LYS A 243 -1.61 3.39 -29.56
C LYS A 243 -2.14 2.09 -30.12
N LEU A 244 -2.04 1.04 -29.32
CA LEU A 244 -2.54 -0.30 -29.63
C LEU A 244 -3.66 -0.66 -28.66
N LYS A 245 -4.67 -1.38 -29.16
CA LYS A 245 -5.64 -2.08 -28.30
C LYS A 245 -5.34 -3.56 -28.31
N VAL A 246 -5.06 -4.10 -27.13
CA VAL A 246 -4.70 -5.51 -26.96
C VAL A 246 -5.64 -6.18 -25.97
N ARG A 247 -6.11 -7.39 -26.27
CA ARG A 247 -6.92 -8.15 -25.30
C ARG A 247 -6.16 -8.46 -24.01
N SER A 248 -4.87 -8.68 -24.14
CA SER A 248 -3.96 -8.97 -23.04
C SER A 248 -2.53 -8.70 -23.48
N VAL A 249 -1.77 -8.01 -22.66
CA VAL A 249 -0.32 -7.81 -22.85
C VAL A 249 0.39 -9.15 -23.05
N LEU A 250 -0.03 -10.19 -22.31
CA LEU A 250 0.51 -11.55 -22.37
C LEU A 250 0.39 -12.19 -23.77
N LEU A 251 -0.79 -12.05 -24.40
CA LEU A 251 -1.07 -12.67 -25.69
C LEU A 251 -0.55 -11.84 -26.85
N SER A 252 -0.41 -10.53 -26.67
CA SER A 252 -0.03 -9.60 -27.73
C SER A 252 1.43 -9.14 -27.65
N THR A 253 2.25 -9.81 -26.85
CA THR A 253 3.69 -9.46 -26.70
C THR A 253 4.42 -9.38 -28.02
N PRO A 254 4.30 -10.34 -28.96
CA PRO A 254 4.97 -10.25 -30.26
C PRO A 254 4.54 -9.04 -31.10
N GLU A 255 3.24 -8.71 -31.07
CA GLU A 255 2.68 -7.53 -31.75
C GLU A 255 3.29 -6.25 -31.17
N ILE A 256 3.28 -6.10 -29.84
CA ILE A 256 3.85 -4.94 -29.16
C ILE A 256 5.35 -4.78 -29.50
N ILE A 257 6.12 -5.88 -29.46
CA ILE A 257 7.55 -5.84 -29.79
C ILE A 257 7.80 -5.47 -31.26
N ASN A 258 6.95 -5.92 -32.17
CA ASN A 258 7.10 -5.61 -33.59
C ASN A 258 6.92 -4.13 -33.89
N GLN A 259 6.09 -3.43 -33.11
CA GLN A 259 5.86 -1.99 -33.24
C GLN A 259 7.00 -1.15 -32.65
N LEU A 260 7.91 -1.71 -31.87
CA LEU A 260 9.06 -0.97 -31.37
C LEU A 260 9.99 -0.59 -32.53
N ARG A 261 10.30 0.68 -32.65
CA ARG A 261 11.14 1.21 -33.75
C ARG A 261 12.63 1.31 -33.39
N GLY A 262 13.01 0.92 -32.16
CA GLY A 262 14.42 0.91 -31.74
C GLY A 262 14.60 0.87 -30.23
N SER A 263 15.86 0.87 -29.81
CA SER A 263 16.22 0.93 -28.40
C SER A 263 15.77 2.24 -27.74
N GLY A 264 15.52 2.20 -26.43
CA GLY A 264 15.10 3.37 -25.65
C GLY A 264 13.62 3.71 -25.77
N SER A 265 12.79 2.88 -26.41
CA SER A 265 11.34 3.09 -26.48
C SER A 265 10.69 3.01 -25.09
N THR A 266 9.64 3.80 -24.87
CA THR A 266 8.80 3.72 -23.68
C THR A 266 7.50 2.97 -24.01
N ILE A 267 7.18 1.94 -23.24
CA ILE A 267 5.99 1.10 -23.39
C ILE A 267 5.09 1.33 -22.18
N ILE A 268 3.95 1.97 -22.40
CA ILE A 268 2.97 2.30 -21.38
C ILE A 268 1.86 1.27 -21.42
N LEU A 269 1.65 0.56 -20.32
CA LEU A 269 0.62 -0.46 -20.20
C LEU A 269 -0.56 0.10 -19.38
N GLY A 270 -1.75 0.16 -19.95
CA GLY A 270 -2.96 0.47 -19.20
C GLY A 270 -3.36 -0.65 -18.23
N GLY A 271 -2.97 -1.89 -18.54
CA GLY A 271 -3.18 -3.09 -17.72
C GLY A 271 -2.03 -3.44 -16.77
N ALA A 272 -1.90 -4.73 -16.49
CA ALA A 272 -0.85 -5.28 -15.64
C ALA A 272 0.43 -5.60 -16.44
N LEU A 273 1.57 -5.61 -15.72
CA LEU A 273 2.88 -6.02 -16.23
C LEU A 273 3.16 -7.47 -15.82
N PRO A 274 2.99 -8.46 -16.71
CA PRO A 274 3.30 -9.85 -16.43
C PRO A 274 4.80 -10.16 -16.67
N GLY A 275 5.34 -11.18 -15.98
CA GLY A 275 6.77 -11.52 -16.05
C GLY A 275 7.25 -12.02 -17.42
N ASN A 276 6.42 -12.79 -18.12
CA ASN A 276 6.78 -13.27 -19.46
C ASN A 276 6.92 -12.12 -20.49
N PHE A 277 6.12 -11.06 -20.39
CA PHE A 277 6.33 -9.86 -21.20
C PHE A 277 7.76 -9.30 -21.03
N LEU A 278 8.25 -9.21 -19.78
CA LEU A 278 9.62 -8.77 -19.52
C LEU A 278 10.67 -9.73 -20.10
N ARG A 279 10.45 -11.06 -19.98
CA ARG A 279 11.37 -12.06 -20.56
C ARG A 279 11.47 -11.91 -22.06
N ASP A 280 10.36 -11.69 -22.75
CA ASP A 280 10.32 -11.52 -24.21
C ASP A 280 10.99 -10.19 -24.60
N LEU A 281 10.80 -9.11 -23.86
CA LEU A 281 11.51 -7.84 -24.09
C LEU A 281 13.04 -8.01 -23.98
N VAL A 282 13.52 -8.80 -23.01
CA VAL A 282 14.96 -9.06 -22.82
C VAL A 282 15.59 -9.75 -24.03
N THR A 283 14.85 -10.61 -24.71
CA THR A 283 15.34 -11.33 -25.90
C THR A 283 15.32 -10.48 -27.17
N SER A 284 14.54 -9.40 -27.18
CA SER A 284 14.37 -8.54 -28.35
C SER A 284 15.44 -7.43 -28.41
N ARG A 285 16.15 -7.35 -29.56
CA ARG A 285 17.08 -6.23 -29.80
C ARG A 285 16.37 -4.88 -29.89
N LYS A 286 15.12 -4.85 -30.38
CA LYS A 286 14.30 -3.63 -30.50
C LYS A 286 13.90 -3.06 -29.13
N ALA A 287 13.79 -3.92 -28.11
CA ALA A 287 13.39 -3.53 -26.76
C ALA A 287 14.58 -3.22 -25.83
N ARG A 288 15.80 -3.11 -26.38
CA ARG A 288 16.98 -2.75 -25.58
C ARG A 288 16.78 -1.36 -24.95
N ASP A 289 17.16 -1.23 -23.68
CA ASP A 289 17.07 0.00 -22.90
C ASP A 289 15.64 0.60 -22.80
N SER A 290 14.60 -0.22 -23.04
CA SER A 290 13.22 0.22 -22.98
C SER A 290 12.81 0.60 -21.55
N THR A 291 11.87 1.55 -21.46
CA THR A 291 11.17 1.87 -20.23
C THR A 291 9.75 1.28 -20.28
N VAL A 292 9.38 0.45 -19.30
CA VAL A 292 8.00 -0.02 -19.15
C VAL A 292 7.32 0.80 -18.06
N VAL A 293 6.17 1.39 -18.39
CA VAL A 293 5.40 2.24 -17.47
C VAL A 293 4.05 1.58 -17.20
N VAL A 294 3.67 1.50 -15.93
CA VAL A 294 2.35 1.05 -15.48
C VAL A 294 1.69 2.11 -14.61
N LYS A 295 0.40 1.98 -14.34
CA LYS A 295 -0.35 2.95 -13.54
C LYS A 295 0.28 3.16 -12.17
N ASP A 296 0.49 2.10 -11.42
CA ASP A 296 1.12 2.07 -10.10
C ASP A 296 1.77 0.68 -9.86
N ALA A 297 2.54 0.54 -8.80
CA ALA A 297 3.29 -0.69 -8.53
C ALA A 297 2.39 -1.91 -8.24
N THR A 298 1.10 -1.72 -7.93
CA THR A 298 0.16 -2.85 -7.75
C THR A 298 -0.13 -3.58 -9.05
N ARG A 299 0.15 -2.96 -10.20
CA ARG A 299 0.03 -3.54 -11.54
C ARG A 299 1.22 -4.38 -11.96
N ILE A 300 2.31 -4.37 -11.21
CA ILE A 300 3.50 -5.18 -11.47
C ILE A 300 3.25 -6.59 -10.95
N LEU A 301 2.84 -7.51 -11.85
CA LEU A 301 2.61 -8.93 -11.52
C LEU A 301 3.83 -9.80 -11.77
N ALA A 302 4.87 -9.25 -12.42
CA ALA A 302 6.12 -9.94 -12.67
C ALA A 302 6.81 -10.39 -11.38
N ALA A 303 7.43 -11.55 -11.41
CA ALA A 303 8.28 -12.01 -10.32
C ALA A 303 9.54 -11.14 -10.22
N TYR A 304 10.13 -11.05 -9.02
CA TYR A 304 11.32 -10.23 -8.80
C TYR A 304 12.48 -10.60 -9.73
N GLN A 305 12.66 -11.89 -10.03
CA GLN A 305 13.70 -12.36 -10.94
C GLN A 305 13.55 -11.79 -12.36
N ASP A 306 12.32 -11.73 -12.89
CA ASP A 306 12.05 -11.17 -14.21
C ASP A 306 12.33 -9.66 -14.24
N LEU A 307 11.94 -8.94 -13.17
CA LEU A 307 12.23 -7.53 -13.00
C LEU A 307 13.73 -7.25 -12.93
N SER A 308 14.44 -8.01 -12.10
CA SER A 308 15.90 -7.88 -11.92
C SER A 308 16.64 -8.19 -13.22
N HIS A 309 16.23 -9.24 -13.94
CA HIS A 309 16.84 -9.59 -15.22
C HIS A 309 16.58 -8.49 -16.27
N PHE A 310 15.36 -7.96 -16.37
CA PHE A 310 15.07 -6.86 -17.29
C PHE A 310 15.91 -5.62 -16.99
N LYS A 311 16.00 -5.24 -15.70
CA LYS A 311 16.84 -4.10 -15.25
C LYS A 311 18.33 -4.33 -15.55
N SER A 312 18.87 -5.54 -15.35
CA SER A 312 20.28 -5.87 -15.63
C SER A 312 20.63 -5.77 -17.13
N ARG A 313 19.62 -5.78 -18.00
CA ARG A 313 19.76 -5.60 -19.46
C ARG A 313 19.50 -4.16 -19.92
N GLY A 314 19.52 -3.18 -19.00
CA GLY A 314 19.30 -1.76 -19.30
C GLY A 314 17.83 -1.33 -19.26
N GLY A 315 16.88 -2.25 -19.10
CA GLY A 315 15.47 -1.93 -19.02
C GLY A 315 15.11 -1.14 -17.74
N LYS A 316 14.12 -0.27 -17.85
CA LYS A 316 13.63 0.55 -16.73
C LYS A 316 12.15 0.27 -16.50
N ILE A 317 11.75 0.22 -15.22
CA ILE A 317 10.33 0.13 -14.84
C ILE A 317 9.97 1.40 -14.11
N ARG A 318 8.81 1.98 -14.44
CA ARG A 318 8.30 3.23 -13.90
C ARG A 318 6.80 3.13 -13.64
N VAL A 319 6.30 4.04 -12.82
CA VAL A 319 4.87 4.17 -12.52
C VAL A 319 4.38 5.58 -12.78
N PHE A 320 3.09 5.74 -13.09
CA PHE A 320 2.47 7.05 -13.09
C PHE A 320 2.28 7.58 -11.67
N ASP A 321 1.78 6.73 -10.78
CA ASP A 321 1.45 7.09 -9.41
C ASP A 321 2.27 6.22 -8.45
N GLU A 322 3.11 6.85 -7.65
CA GLU A 322 3.97 6.19 -6.67
C GLU A 322 3.17 5.74 -5.44
N ILE A 323 3.58 4.64 -4.85
CA ILE A 323 3.11 4.21 -3.53
C ILE A 323 4.01 4.85 -2.47
N HIS A 324 3.42 5.59 -1.55
CA HIS A 324 4.12 6.08 -0.39
C HIS A 324 4.19 4.97 0.67
N LEU A 325 5.37 4.35 0.78
CA LEU A 325 5.64 3.37 1.83
C LEU A 325 6.15 4.12 3.07
N GLU A 326 5.33 4.13 4.11
CA GLU A 326 5.62 4.87 5.33
C GLU A 326 6.56 4.14 6.27
N MET A 327 6.25 2.86 6.49
CA MET A 327 7.05 1.99 7.36
C MET A 327 6.82 0.51 7.04
N VAL A 328 7.74 -0.30 7.53
CA VAL A 328 7.62 -1.76 7.57
C VAL A 328 7.42 -2.20 9.02
N THR A 329 6.43 -3.06 9.30
CA THR A 329 6.23 -3.61 10.65
C THR A 329 6.64 -5.07 10.71
N THR A 330 7.24 -5.50 11.82
CA THR A 330 7.71 -6.87 12.03
C THR A 330 6.82 -7.65 12.99
N CYS A 331 6.64 -8.96 12.72
CA CYS A 331 5.97 -9.91 13.61
C CYS A 331 6.87 -11.14 13.79
N PRO A 332 7.51 -11.32 14.96
CA PRO A 332 8.50 -12.37 15.17
C PRO A 332 7.90 -13.77 15.37
N VAL A 333 6.57 -13.90 15.37
CA VAL A 333 5.86 -15.16 15.65
C VAL A 333 5.04 -15.57 14.44
N ALA A 334 5.15 -16.85 14.03
CA ALA A 334 4.33 -17.47 13.01
C ALA A 334 3.36 -18.49 13.62
N PRO A 335 2.17 -18.72 13.02
CA PRO A 335 1.19 -19.69 13.51
C PRO A 335 1.70 -21.13 13.61
N CYS A 336 2.67 -21.51 12.77
CA CYS A 336 3.32 -22.83 12.81
C CYS A 336 4.23 -23.05 14.02
N GLY A 337 4.25 -22.13 14.98
CA GLY A 337 5.12 -22.18 16.15
C GLY A 337 6.54 -21.63 15.94
N ARG A 338 6.89 -21.25 14.70
CA ARG A 338 8.19 -20.60 14.44
C ARG A 338 8.24 -19.25 15.14
N ARG A 339 9.36 -19.02 15.83
CA ARG A 339 9.65 -17.75 16.50
C ARG A 339 11.07 -17.32 16.17
N PHE A 340 11.24 -16.03 15.90
CA PHE A 340 12.55 -15.41 15.81
C PHE A 340 12.77 -14.53 17.03
N ASP A 341 14.02 -14.28 17.36
CA ASP A 341 14.36 -13.21 18.28
C ASP A 341 13.90 -11.87 17.70
N PRO A 342 13.06 -11.09 18.42
CA PRO A 342 12.48 -9.85 17.88
C PRO A 342 13.53 -8.83 17.43
N ALA A 343 14.63 -8.70 18.20
CA ALA A 343 15.69 -7.75 17.85
C ALA A 343 16.43 -8.18 16.57
N THR A 344 16.76 -9.46 16.46
CA THR A 344 17.40 -10.01 15.27
C THR A 344 16.54 -9.84 14.03
N LEU A 345 15.24 -10.12 14.11
CA LEU A 345 14.32 -9.93 12.97
C LEU A 345 14.24 -8.45 12.58
N LEU A 346 14.10 -7.56 13.55
CA LEU A 346 14.03 -6.12 13.35
C LEU A 346 15.30 -5.61 12.65
N ASP A 347 16.48 -5.99 13.14
CA ASP A 347 17.77 -5.57 12.59
C ASP A 347 17.99 -6.07 11.15
N ARG A 348 17.72 -7.36 10.88
CA ARG A 348 17.87 -7.92 9.53
C ARG A 348 16.93 -7.32 8.52
N VAL A 349 15.70 -7.03 8.91
CA VAL A 349 14.76 -6.35 8.02
C VAL A 349 15.19 -4.92 7.79
N ALA A 350 15.61 -4.20 8.82
CA ALA A 350 16.05 -2.81 8.71
C ALA A 350 17.29 -2.65 7.82
N GLU A 351 18.28 -3.52 7.96
CA GLU A 351 19.43 -3.57 7.06
C GLU A 351 19.00 -3.73 5.58
N ALA A 352 18.02 -4.62 5.35
CA ALA A 352 17.59 -4.98 3.99
C ALA A 352 16.74 -3.90 3.30
N VAL A 353 16.01 -3.06 4.06
CA VAL A 353 15.07 -2.06 3.51
C VAL A 353 15.47 -0.61 3.75
N ASN A 354 16.69 -0.37 4.26
CA ASN A 354 17.17 1.00 4.46
C ASN A 354 16.95 1.86 3.20
N PRO A 355 16.39 3.08 3.30
CA PRO A 355 16.22 3.91 4.51
C PRO A 355 14.84 3.81 5.20
N TYR A 356 13.97 2.91 4.79
CA TYR A 356 12.61 2.85 5.33
C TYR A 356 12.57 2.49 6.82
N PRO A 357 11.75 3.19 7.64
CA PRO A 357 11.55 2.85 9.04
C PRO A 357 11.04 1.42 9.20
N VAL A 358 11.63 0.68 10.15
CA VAL A 358 11.19 -0.67 10.52
C VAL A 358 10.81 -0.70 11.98
N VAL A 359 9.63 -1.25 12.28
CA VAL A 359 8.97 -1.16 13.59
C VAL A 359 8.56 -2.52 14.11
N ASP A 360 8.96 -2.87 15.31
CA ASP A 360 8.28 -3.89 16.13
C ASP A 360 7.25 -3.19 17.00
N VAL A 361 5.99 -3.29 16.62
CA VAL A 361 4.87 -2.62 17.29
C VAL A 361 4.65 -3.13 18.71
N ILE A 362 4.92 -4.43 18.96
CA ILE A 362 4.72 -5.05 20.28
C ILE A 362 5.86 -4.69 21.23
N ALA A 363 7.10 -4.80 20.75
CA ALA A 363 8.28 -4.46 21.55
C ALA A 363 8.51 -2.95 21.68
N GLY A 364 7.80 -2.14 20.89
CA GLY A 364 7.96 -0.69 20.87
C GLY A 364 9.31 -0.21 20.33
N LYS A 365 9.96 -1.00 19.45
CA LYS A 365 11.30 -0.71 18.93
C LYS A 365 11.27 -0.29 17.47
N ILE A 366 12.17 0.62 17.08
CA ILE A 366 12.32 1.15 15.72
C ILE A 366 13.76 1.03 15.25
N ARG A 367 13.91 0.92 13.91
CA ARG A 367 15.17 1.10 13.18
C ARG A 367 14.93 2.01 11.97
N ASN A 368 16.01 2.59 11.46
CA ASN A 368 15.98 3.49 10.30
C ASN A 368 15.03 4.68 10.50
N LEU A 369 15.05 5.30 11.68
CA LEU A 369 14.26 6.52 11.91
C LEU A 369 14.69 7.60 10.93
N PRO A 370 13.74 8.24 10.23
CA PRO A 370 14.07 9.42 9.45
C PRO A 370 14.59 10.52 10.39
N ILE A 371 15.76 11.06 10.09
CA ILE A 371 16.40 12.09 10.94
C ILE A 371 15.59 13.39 10.91
N ARG A 372 14.78 13.60 9.87
CA ARG A 372 14.00 14.83 9.64
C ARG A 372 12.72 14.50 8.90
N VAL A 373 11.65 15.18 9.24
CA VAL A 373 10.39 15.15 8.49
C VAL A 373 10.16 16.54 7.91
N GLU A 374 9.88 16.61 6.61
CA GLU A 374 9.48 17.86 5.97
C GLU A 374 7.95 17.98 6.09
N ILE A 375 7.49 19.02 6.77
CA ILE A 375 6.07 19.34 6.92
C ILE A 375 5.80 20.73 6.36
N THR A 376 4.60 20.95 5.85
CA THR A 376 4.15 22.27 5.45
C THR A 376 3.76 23.11 6.68
N GLU A 377 3.72 24.43 6.52
CA GLU A 377 3.30 25.34 7.60
C GLU A 377 1.88 25.05 8.09
N GLY A 378 0.99 24.57 7.19
CA GLY A 378 -0.38 24.17 7.53
C GLY A 378 -0.44 22.91 8.37
N GLU A 379 0.44 21.94 8.11
CA GLU A 379 0.57 20.70 8.89
C GLU A 379 1.14 21.00 10.28
N LEU A 380 2.12 21.87 10.38
CA LEU A 380 2.68 22.32 11.66
C LEU A 380 1.63 23.00 12.54
N LYS A 381 0.80 23.89 11.97
CA LYS A 381 -0.29 24.55 12.72
C LYS A 381 -1.32 23.55 13.25
N ARG A 382 -1.67 22.51 12.49
CA ARG A 382 -2.58 21.45 12.97
C ARG A 382 -1.96 20.62 14.10
N ALA A 383 -0.68 20.28 13.97
CA ALA A 383 0.05 19.54 15.02
C ALA A 383 0.10 20.31 16.34
N VAL A 384 0.32 21.64 16.30
CA VAL A 384 0.38 22.50 17.48
C VAL A 384 -1.00 22.66 18.13
N LEU A 385 -2.06 22.90 17.34
CA LEU A 385 -3.43 23.06 17.85
C LEU A 385 -3.97 21.81 18.55
N ASN A 386 -3.54 20.62 18.12
CA ASN A 386 -3.95 19.36 18.74
C ASN A 386 -3.14 19.00 20.01
N HIS A 387 -2.05 19.73 20.31
CA HIS A 387 -1.27 19.56 21.54
C HIS A 387 -1.70 20.51 22.67
N GLU A 388 -2.47 21.56 22.36
CA GLU A 388 -2.95 22.54 23.34
C GLU A 388 -4.41 22.30 23.76
N ALA A 389 -5.10 21.29 23.19
CA ALA A 389 -6.45 20.85 23.53
C ALA A 389 -6.41 19.53 24.34
#